data_fd14afd9cf1ec52073e89dd6c0e388c5
#
_entry.id   fd14afd9cf1ec52073e89dd6c0e388c5
#
_cell.length_a   1.000
_cell.length_b   1.000
_cell.length_c   1.000
_cell.angle_alpha   90.00
_cell.angle_beta   90.00
_cell.angle_gamma   90.00
#
_symmetry.space_group_name_H-M   'P 1'
#
loop_
_entity.id
_entity.type
_entity.pdbx_description
1 polymer ?
#
loop_
_entity_poly.entity_id
_entity_poly.type
_entity_poly.pdbx_seq_one_letter_code
_entity_poly.pdbx_strand_id
1 'polypeptide(L)'
;MPVSPKTKPADSSARQRLIEATAKVMREEGYAAATSRRVATEAGVKQALVYYYFPTMDDLYVEVLRSGAEASLANMRAALTDNDPLRTLWLINSDLRMTGLNTEFMALANHRKAIRAELKAYAERVRDIETAAVTVALRTAGVDVEEYPPVAVSMIIAQIARSLCNESAVGVTLGHEELRAFMKRQLDLFAGPTSDD
;
A
#
# COMPACT_ATOMS: atom_id res chain seq x y z
N MET A 1 -9.26 -24.25 31.24
CA MET A 1 -9.33 -23.03 30.43
C MET A 1 -8.04 -22.26 30.61
N PRO A 2 -7.16 -22.10 29.61
CA PRO A 2 -5.96 -21.29 29.76
C PRO A 2 -6.34 -19.82 29.65
N VAL A 3 -5.96 -19.04 30.67
CA VAL A 3 -6.12 -17.59 30.74
C VAL A 3 -5.11 -16.95 29.82
N SER A 4 -5.58 -16.22 28.79
CA SER A 4 -4.73 -15.39 27.94
C SER A 4 -4.01 -14.33 28.80
N PRO A 5 -2.68 -14.15 28.68
CA PRO A 5 -1.96 -13.13 29.41
C PRO A 5 -2.41 -11.74 28.93
N LYS A 6 -2.94 -10.94 29.86
CA LYS A 6 -3.22 -9.50 29.63
C LYS A 6 -1.89 -8.79 29.38
N THR A 7 -1.63 -8.37 28.16
CA THR A 7 -0.46 -7.56 27.78
C THR A 7 -0.53 -6.23 28.51
N LYS A 8 0.51 -5.85 29.26
CA LYS A 8 0.59 -4.58 29.98
C LYS A 8 0.70 -3.41 28.98
N PRO A 9 0.15 -2.20 29.25
CA PRO A 9 0.17 -1.04 28.35
C PRO A 9 1.57 -0.63 27.86
N ALA A 10 2.61 -0.76 28.70
CA ALA A 10 4.00 -0.50 28.32
C ALA A 10 4.56 -1.52 27.31
N ASP A 11 4.00 -2.72 27.28
CA ASP A 11 4.41 -3.84 26.44
C ASP A 11 3.87 -3.63 25.00
N SER A 12 2.63 -3.19 24.86
CA SER A 12 2.05 -2.84 23.55
C SER A 12 2.80 -1.67 22.89
N SER A 13 3.28 -0.69 23.67
CA SER A 13 4.01 0.45 23.15
C SER A 13 5.40 0.09 22.61
N ALA A 14 6.12 -0.86 23.22
CA ALA A 14 7.43 -1.30 22.73
C ALA A 14 7.31 -2.14 21.44
N ARG A 15 6.30 -3.02 21.37
CA ARG A 15 5.98 -3.77 20.15
C ARG A 15 5.66 -2.84 18.98
N GLN A 16 4.84 -1.82 19.22
CA GLN A 16 4.46 -0.85 18.20
C GLN A 16 5.66 -0.02 17.72
N ARG A 17 6.54 0.45 18.64
CA ARG A 17 7.77 1.15 18.25
C ARG A 17 8.68 0.31 17.37
N LEU A 18 8.76 -1.01 17.61
CA LEU A 18 9.55 -1.92 16.75
C LEU A 18 8.98 -2.00 15.33
N ILE A 19 7.64 -2.07 15.18
CA ILE A 19 6.97 -2.07 13.88
C ILE A 19 7.25 -0.75 13.13
N GLU A 20 7.06 0.38 13.79
CA GLU A 20 7.27 1.72 13.23
C GLU A 20 8.74 1.96 12.85
N ALA A 21 9.67 1.58 13.73
CA ALA A 21 11.10 1.66 13.48
C ALA A 21 11.51 0.80 12.28
N THR A 22 10.96 -0.41 12.17
CA THR A 22 11.23 -1.29 11.02
C THR A 22 10.74 -0.66 9.72
N ALA A 23 9.51 -0.16 9.70
CA ALA A 23 8.95 0.52 8.54
C ALA A 23 9.77 1.75 8.13
N LYS A 24 10.28 2.52 9.12
CA LYS A 24 11.16 3.67 8.88
C LYS A 24 12.48 3.24 8.27
N VAL A 25 13.19 2.28 8.88
CA VAL A 25 14.48 1.78 8.38
C VAL A 25 14.32 1.21 6.96
N MET A 26 13.26 0.45 6.69
CA MET A 26 13.00 -0.09 5.35
C MET A 26 12.81 1.02 4.30
N ARG A 27 12.11 2.11 4.64
CA ARG A 27 11.90 3.23 3.71
C ARG A 27 13.15 4.06 3.47
N GLU A 28 13.97 4.26 4.49
CA GLU A 28 15.10 5.19 4.44
C GLU A 28 16.41 4.51 4.03
N GLU A 29 16.59 3.23 4.39
CA GLU A 29 17.85 2.50 4.26
C GLU A 29 17.70 1.19 3.45
N GLY A 30 16.47 0.83 3.06
CA GLY A 30 16.13 -0.41 2.38
C GLY A 30 15.93 -1.61 3.33
N TYR A 31 15.28 -2.67 2.84
CA TYR A 31 14.97 -3.84 3.66
C TYR A 31 16.23 -4.56 4.18
N ALA A 32 17.33 -4.53 3.45
CA ALA A 32 18.57 -5.19 3.85
C ALA A 32 19.19 -4.58 5.12
N ALA A 33 18.95 -3.29 5.35
CA ALA A 33 19.40 -2.59 6.55
C ALA A 33 18.52 -2.88 7.78
N ALA A 34 17.28 -3.36 7.60
CA ALA A 34 16.32 -3.61 8.67
C ALA A 34 16.66 -4.85 9.51
N THR A 35 17.90 -4.93 10.01
CA THR A 35 18.36 -5.99 10.92
C THR A 35 17.82 -5.79 12.32
N SER A 36 17.76 -6.85 13.13
CA SER A 36 17.31 -6.77 14.53
C SER A 36 18.06 -5.73 15.37
N ARG A 37 19.38 -5.57 15.13
CA ARG A 37 20.20 -4.56 15.79
C ARG A 37 19.82 -3.15 15.35
N ARG A 38 19.72 -2.90 14.04
CA ARG A 38 19.39 -1.56 13.50
C ARG A 38 17.99 -1.13 13.93
N VAL A 39 17.02 -2.05 13.83
CA VAL A 39 15.63 -1.82 14.26
C VAL A 39 15.54 -1.53 15.77
N ALA A 40 16.23 -2.30 16.60
CA ALA A 40 16.27 -2.06 18.05
C ALA A 40 16.86 -0.69 18.40
N THR A 41 17.94 -0.29 17.71
CA THR A 41 18.55 1.04 17.87
C THR A 41 17.55 2.15 17.48
N GLU A 42 16.88 2.02 16.35
CA GLU A 42 15.88 2.99 15.89
C GLU A 42 14.68 3.10 16.84
N ALA A 43 14.22 1.96 17.37
CA ALA A 43 13.11 1.90 18.32
C ALA A 43 13.48 2.36 19.74
N GLY A 44 14.76 2.59 20.04
CA GLY A 44 15.26 2.94 21.38
C GLY A 44 15.06 1.81 22.38
N VAL A 45 15.25 0.55 21.97
CA VAL A 45 15.10 -0.64 22.82
C VAL A 45 16.30 -1.56 22.77
N LYS A 46 16.41 -2.51 23.71
CA LYS A 46 17.42 -3.56 23.65
C LYS A 46 17.08 -4.57 22.55
N GLN A 47 18.09 -5.05 21.80
CA GLN A 47 17.93 -6.03 20.72
C GLN A 47 17.16 -7.30 21.17
N ALA A 48 17.35 -7.76 22.40
CA ALA A 48 16.63 -8.91 22.94
C ALA A 48 15.10 -8.74 22.91
N LEU A 49 14.58 -7.50 22.98
CA LEU A 49 13.15 -7.23 22.88
C LEU A 49 12.58 -7.48 21.47
N VAL A 50 13.39 -7.40 20.43
CA VAL A 50 12.94 -7.75 19.07
C VAL A 50 12.50 -9.21 19.05
N TYR A 51 13.36 -10.12 19.52
CA TYR A 51 13.06 -11.55 19.54
C TYR A 51 12.07 -11.98 20.62
N TYR A 52 11.86 -11.15 21.64
CA TYR A 52 10.80 -11.34 22.61
C TYR A 52 9.40 -11.16 21.98
N TYR A 53 9.23 -10.13 21.13
CA TYR A 53 7.94 -9.86 20.47
C TYR A 53 7.77 -10.59 19.15
N PHE A 54 8.86 -10.82 18.43
CA PHE A 54 8.87 -11.39 17.10
C PHE A 54 9.93 -12.51 17.05
N PRO A 55 9.52 -13.79 17.14
CA PRO A 55 10.45 -14.92 17.15
C PRO A 55 11.44 -14.91 15.99
N THR A 56 11.02 -14.42 14.84
CA THR A 56 11.88 -14.21 13.65
C THR A 56 11.75 -12.81 13.09
N MET A 57 12.70 -12.40 12.26
CA MET A 57 12.59 -11.15 11.51
C MET A 57 11.43 -11.19 10.49
N ASP A 58 11.07 -12.36 9.99
CA ASP A 58 9.93 -12.53 9.10
C ASP A 58 8.62 -12.21 9.81
N ASP A 59 8.47 -12.60 11.08
CA ASP A 59 7.29 -12.25 11.88
C ASP A 59 7.16 -10.73 12.05
N LEU A 60 8.29 -10.04 12.27
CA LEU A 60 8.31 -8.58 12.36
C LEU A 60 7.95 -7.93 11.02
N TYR A 61 8.51 -8.40 9.90
CA TYR A 61 8.19 -7.87 8.57
C TYR A 61 6.73 -8.09 8.20
N VAL A 62 6.17 -9.26 8.50
CA VAL A 62 4.73 -9.56 8.31
C VAL A 62 3.87 -8.56 9.09
N GLU A 63 4.23 -8.27 10.33
CA GLU A 63 3.48 -7.30 11.15
C GLU A 63 3.60 -5.85 10.63
N VAL A 64 4.76 -5.47 10.11
CA VAL A 64 4.93 -4.17 9.42
C VAL A 64 4.01 -4.09 8.21
N LEU A 65 3.98 -5.14 7.39
CA LEU A 65 3.11 -5.21 6.21
C LEU A 65 1.63 -5.13 6.61
N ARG A 66 1.20 -5.89 7.61
CA ARG A 66 -0.19 -5.89 8.11
C ARG A 66 -0.60 -4.54 8.67
N SER A 67 0.25 -3.92 9.47
CA SER A 67 -0.02 -2.59 10.05
C SER A 67 -0.20 -1.52 8.96
N GLY A 68 0.66 -1.53 7.93
CA GLY A 68 0.51 -0.64 6.77
C GLY A 68 -0.70 -0.98 5.90
N ALA A 69 -0.99 -2.27 5.72
CA ALA A 69 -2.09 -2.76 4.91
C ALA A 69 -3.46 -2.27 5.42
N GLU A 70 -3.73 -2.36 6.72
CA GLU A 70 -5.02 -1.93 7.27
C GLU A 70 -5.28 -0.44 7.06
N ALA A 71 -4.27 0.42 7.26
CA ALA A 71 -4.37 1.85 6.99
C ALA A 71 -4.60 2.13 5.49
N SER A 72 -3.86 1.44 4.62
CA SER A 72 -4.01 1.58 3.17
C SER A 72 -5.39 1.12 2.69
N LEU A 73 -5.88 -0.02 3.18
CA LEU A 73 -7.22 -0.52 2.82
C LEU A 73 -8.34 0.40 3.32
N ALA A 74 -8.16 1.03 4.48
CA ALA A 74 -9.12 2.03 4.98
C ALA A 74 -9.18 3.24 4.03
N ASN A 75 -8.03 3.76 3.59
CA ASN A 75 -7.98 4.85 2.61
C ASN A 75 -8.61 4.46 1.26
N MET A 76 -8.37 3.23 0.78
CA MET A 76 -8.97 2.76 -0.47
C MET A 76 -10.49 2.59 -0.36
N ARG A 77 -11.00 2.14 0.80
CA ARG A 77 -12.46 2.06 1.00
C ARG A 77 -13.13 3.44 0.96
N ALA A 78 -12.42 4.51 1.34
CA ALA A 78 -12.95 5.86 1.20
C ALA A 78 -13.24 6.24 -0.27
N ALA A 79 -12.47 5.70 -1.23
CA ALA A 79 -12.73 5.90 -2.65
C ALA A 79 -14.09 5.34 -3.12
N LEU A 80 -14.65 4.34 -2.42
CA LEU A 80 -15.97 3.80 -2.76
C LEU A 80 -17.13 4.78 -2.53
N THR A 81 -16.92 5.77 -1.67
CA THR A 81 -17.92 6.79 -1.28
C THR A 81 -17.55 8.18 -1.78
N ASP A 82 -16.49 8.29 -2.57
CA ASP A 82 -16.04 9.56 -3.15
C ASP A 82 -16.91 9.96 -4.35
N ASN A 83 -17.03 11.24 -4.59
CA ASN A 83 -17.75 11.77 -5.77
C ASN A 83 -16.96 11.49 -7.08
N ASP A 84 -15.64 11.35 -6.99
CA ASP A 84 -14.76 10.99 -8.11
C ASP A 84 -13.84 9.81 -7.70
N PRO A 85 -14.38 8.58 -7.69
CA PRO A 85 -13.65 7.39 -7.24
C PRO A 85 -12.38 7.13 -8.05
N LEU A 86 -12.40 7.40 -9.36
CA LEU A 86 -11.27 7.12 -10.26
C LEU A 86 -10.10 8.06 -9.96
N ARG A 87 -10.39 9.33 -9.76
CA ARG A 87 -9.37 10.32 -9.39
C ARG A 87 -8.80 10.03 -7.99
N THR A 88 -9.66 9.65 -7.06
CA THR A 88 -9.23 9.28 -5.70
C THR A 88 -8.32 8.04 -5.74
N LEU A 89 -8.64 7.01 -6.52
CA LEU A 89 -7.77 5.86 -6.72
C LEU A 89 -6.42 6.25 -7.37
N TRP A 90 -6.43 7.15 -8.35
CA TRP A 90 -5.21 7.69 -8.95
C TRP A 90 -4.32 8.37 -7.90
N LEU A 91 -4.89 9.24 -7.06
CA LEU A 91 -4.15 9.96 -6.01
C LEU A 91 -3.58 9.02 -4.96
N ILE A 92 -4.37 8.05 -4.49
CA ILE A 92 -3.92 7.05 -3.50
C ILE A 92 -2.72 6.25 -4.06
N ASN A 93 -2.80 5.78 -5.31
CA ASN A 93 -1.74 5.00 -5.94
C ASN A 93 -0.52 5.86 -6.35
N SER A 94 -0.63 7.19 -6.34
CA SER A 94 0.45 8.14 -6.62
C SER A 94 1.22 8.57 -5.36
N ASP A 95 0.96 7.99 -4.18
CA ASP A 95 1.73 8.32 -2.95
C ASP A 95 3.09 7.60 -2.98
N LEU A 96 4.15 8.42 -3.14
CA LEU A 96 5.55 7.96 -3.17
C LEU A 96 5.97 7.18 -1.91
N ARG A 97 5.45 7.56 -0.73
CA ARG A 97 5.81 6.92 0.55
C ARG A 97 5.29 5.50 0.63
N MET A 98 4.08 5.28 0.14
CA MET A 98 3.46 3.96 0.08
C MET A 98 4.11 3.09 -0.99
N THR A 99 4.41 3.67 -2.14
CA THR A 99 5.06 2.98 -3.26
C THR A 99 6.46 2.49 -2.88
N GLY A 100 7.28 3.33 -2.22
CA GLY A 100 8.63 2.95 -1.79
C GLY A 100 8.65 1.75 -0.83
N LEU A 101 7.80 1.77 0.20
CA LEU A 101 7.71 0.64 1.13
C LEU A 101 7.19 -0.63 0.45
N ASN A 102 6.22 -0.50 -0.47
CA ASN A 102 5.72 -1.63 -1.24
C ASN A 102 6.82 -2.25 -2.12
N THR A 103 7.67 -1.44 -2.73
CA THR A 103 8.82 -1.91 -3.53
C THR A 103 9.79 -2.73 -2.67
N GLU A 104 10.09 -2.29 -1.45
CA GLU A 104 10.92 -3.03 -0.51
C GLU A 104 10.30 -4.39 -0.13
N PHE A 105 8.98 -4.43 0.11
CA PHE A 105 8.27 -5.68 0.38
C PHE A 105 8.20 -6.59 -0.85
N MET A 106 8.06 -6.07 -2.05
CA MET A 106 8.11 -6.86 -3.28
C MET A 106 9.49 -7.51 -3.47
N ALA A 107 10.59 -6.77 -3.23
CA ALA A 107 11.94 -7.32 -3.27
C ALA A 107 12.13 -8.42 -2.22
N LEU A 108 11.66 -8.19 -0.99
CA LEU A 108 11.73 -9.15 0.12
C LEU A 108 10.92 -10.44 -0.18
N ALA A 109 9.74 -10.31 -0.78
CA ALA A 109 8.86 -11.42 -1.16
C ALA A 109 9.48 -12.37 -2.20
N ASN A 110 10.46 -11.92 -3.00
CA ASN A 110 11.18 -12.79 -3.92
C ASN A 110 11.95 -13.89 -3.21
N HIS A 111 12.37 -13.66 -1.97
CA HIS A 111 13.22 -14.56 -1.20
C HIS A 111 12.55 -15.15 0.05
N ARG A 112 11.37 -14.66 0.45
CA ARG A 112 10.70 -15.04 1.71
C ARG A 112 9.24 -15.44 1.49
N LYS A 113 8.95 -16.71 1.67
CA LYS A 113 7.61 -17.30 1.39
C LYS A 113 6.50 -16.68 2.25
N ALA A 114 6.78 -16.41 3.53
CA ALA A 114 5.80 -15.80 4.44
C ALA A 114 5.40 -14.39 3.98
N ILE A 115 6.38 -13.57 3.59
CA ILE A 115 6.14 -12.21 3.08
C ILE A 115 5.37 -12.26 1.76
N ARG A 116 5.74 -13.19 0.87
CA ARG A 116 5.02 -13.38 -0.42
C ARG A 116 3.55 -13.73 -0.21
N ALA A 117 3.24 -14.63 0.72
CA ALA A 117 1.87 -15.02 1.01
C ALA A 117 1.03 -13.86 1.56
N GLU A 118 1.60 -13.09 2.49
CA GLU A 118 0.93 -11.93 3.08
C GLU A 118 0.74 -10.80 2.06
N LEU A 119 1.76 -10.53 1.25
CA LEU A 119 1.70 -9.51 0.20
C LEU A 119 0.66 -9.88 -0.88
N LYS A 120 0.57 -11.17 -1.25
CA LYS A 120 -0.47 -11.67 -2.16
C LYS A 120 -1.86 -11.40 -1.60
N ALA A 121 -2.11 -11.82 -0.36
CA ALA A 121 -3.42 -11.62 0.28
C ALA A 121 -3.80 -10.13 0.38
N TYR A 122 -2.83 -9.27 0.70
CA TYR A 122 -3.03 -7.82 0.68
C TYR A 122 -3.37 -7.30 -0.71
N ALA A 123 -2.60 -7.69 -1.74
CA ALA A 123 -2.80 -7.22 -3.11
C ALA A 123 -4.16 -7.66 -3.68
N GLU A 124 -4.63 -8.86 -3.34
CA GLU A 124 -5.97 -9.35 -3.72
C GLU A 124 -7.08 -8.49 -3.08
N ARG A 125 -6.98 -8.18 -1.78
CA ARG A 125 -7.94 -7.29 -1.10
C ARG A 125 -7.97 -5.88 -1.68
N VAL A 126 -6.80 -5.31 -2.02
CA VAL A 126 -6.69 -4.03 -2.71
C VAL A 126 -7.40 -4.09 -4.06
N ARG A 127 -7.14 -5.13 -4.84
CA ARG A 127 -7.73 -5.33 -6.16
C ARG A 127 -9.25 -5.39 -6.11
N ASP A 128 -9.80 -6.09 -5.11
CA ASP A 128 -11.26 -6.19 -4.93
C ASP A 128 -11.88 -4.81 -4.67
N ILE A 129 -11.26 -3.99 -3.81
CA ILE A 129 -11.75 -2.65 -3.48
C ILE A 129 -11.64 -1.72 -4.70
N GLU A 130 -10.47 -1.70 -5.37
CA GLU A 130 -10.25 -0.90 -6.57
C GLU A 130 -11.25 -1.25 -7.68
N THR A 131 -11.46 -2.56 -7.92
CA THR A 131 -12.41 -3.04 -8.92
C THR A 131 -13.84 -2.63 -8.58
N ALA A 132 -14.24 -2.72 -7.31
CA ALA A 132 -15.56 -2.29 -6.88
C ALA A 132 -15.78 -0.77 -7.10
N ALA A 133 -14.80 0.07 -6.73
CA ALA A 133 -14.86 1.51 -6.94
C ALA A 133 -14.97 1.87 -8.44
N VAL A 134 -14.15 1.25 -9.27
CA VAL A 134 -14.19 1.44 -10.73
C VAL A 134 -15.53 0.95 -11.31
N THR A 135 -16.06 -0.18 -10.84
CA THR A 135 -17.35 -0.69 -11.30
C THR A 135 -18.47 0.32 -11.05
N VAL A 136 -18.50 0.91 -9.86
CA VAL A 136 -19.50 1.96 -9.53
C VAL A 136 -19.33 3.16 -10.44
N ALA A 137 -18.11 3.66 -10.60
CA ALA A 137 -17.83 4.84 -11.44
C ALA A 137 -18.25 4.62 -12.90
N LEU A 138 -17.83 3.53 -13.53
CA LEU A 138 -18.14 3.23 -14.93
C LEU A 138 -19.65 3.07 -15.16
N ARG A 139 -20.34 2.37 -14.26
CA ARG A 139 -21.81 2.21 -14.36
C ARG A 139 -22.55 3.53 -14.20
N THR A 140 -22.10 4.39 -13.27
CA THR A 140 -22.71 5.72 -13.07
C THR A 140 -22.50 6.60 -14.30
N ALA A 141 -21.36 6.49 -14.98
CA ALA A 141 -21.06 7.21 -16.21
C ALA A 141 -21.72 6.58 -17.46
N GLY A 142 -22.43 5.46 -17.34
CA GLY A 142 -23.05 4.78 -18.48
C GLY A 142 -22.06 4.07 -19.41
N VAL A 143 -20.84 3.81 -18.92
CA VAL A 143 -19.78 3.13 -19.70
C VAL A 143 -20.03 1.64 -19.71
N ASP A 144 -19.85 1.01 -20.88
CA ASP A 144 -19.99 -0.44 -21.03
C ASP A 144 -18.84 -1.18 -20.32
N VAL A 145 -19.20 -1.94 -19.27
CA VAL A 145 -18.25 -2.70 -18.46
C VAL A 145 -17.76 -3.98 -19.15
N GLU A 146 -18.34 -4.40 -20.26
CA GLU A 146 -17.83 -5.50 -21.08
C GLU A 146 -16.70 -5.00 -21.98
N GLU A 147 -16.84 -3.80 -22.56
CA GLU A 147 -15.80 -3.14 -23.34
C GLU A 147 -14.67 -2.62 -22.44
N TYR A 148 -15.01 -2.10 -21.24
CA TYR A 148 -14.06 -1.58 -20.26
C TYR A 148 -14.13 -2.39 -18.95
N PRO A 149 -13.53 -3.60 -18.89
CA PRO A 149 -13.60 -4.44 -17.69
C PRO A 149 -13.06 -3.71 -16.46
N PRO A 150 -13.86 -3.54 -15.38
CA PRO A 150 -13.45 -2.73 -14.23
C PRO A 150 -12.12 -3.15 -13.60
N VAL A 151 -11.83 -4.45 -13.58
CA VAL A 151 -10.54 -4.97 -13.09
C VAL A 151 -9.38 -4.49 -13.96
N ALA A 152 -9.54 -4.43 -15.29
CA ALA A 152 -8.49 -3.96 -16.18
C ALA A 152 -8.27 -2.44 -16.02
N VAL A 153 -9.35 -1.66 -15.95
CA VAL A 153 -9.30 -0.21 -15.73
C VAL A 153 -8.64 0.09 -14.38
N SER A 154 -9.01 -0.62 -13.31
CA SER A 154 -8.37 -0.44 -11.99
C SER A 154 -6.87 -0.75 -12.03
N MET A 155 -6.49 -1.81 -12.75
CA MET A 155 -5.07 -2.17 -12.92
C MET A 155 -4.31 -1.09 -13.69
N ILE A 156 -4.86 -0.54 -14.75
CA ILE A 156 -4.23 0.53 -15.54
C ILE A 156 -3.98 1.75 -14.65
N ILE A 157 -5.01 2.22 -13.94
CA ILE A 157 -4.90 3.38 -13.03
C ILE A 157 -3.80 3.14 -11.99
N ALA A 158 -3.87 2.03 -11.28
CA ALA A 158 -2.95 1.74 -10.19
C ALA A 158 -1.51 1.50 -10.67
N GLN A 159 -1.31 0.78 -11.77
CA GLN A 159 0.05 0.46 -12.25
C GLN A 159 0.72 1.66 -12.90
N ILE A 160 -0.01 2.47 -13.66
CA ILE A 160 0.55 3.69 -14.24
C ILE A 160 0.96 4.67 -13.13
N ALA A 161 0.11 4.89 -12.12
CA ALA A 161 0.43 5.75 -11.00
C ALA A 161 1.70 5.29 -10.25
N ARG A 162 1.79 3.99 -9.94
CA ARG A 162 2.98 3.39 -9.29
C ARG A 162 4.23 3.44 -10.16
N SER A 163 4.09 3.22 -11.49
CA SER A 163 5.23 3.31 -12.42
C SER A 163 5.84 4.71 -12.41
N LEU A 164 5.02 5.76 -12.52
CA LEU A 164 5.47 7.14 -12.43
C LEU A 164 6.20 7.45 -11.10
N CYS A 165 5.69 6.88 -9.99
CA CYS A 165 6.36 7.00 -8.70
C CYS A 165 7.72 6.32 -8.67
N ASN A 166 7.80 5.08 -9.16
CA ASN A 166 9.06 4.31 -9.19
C ASN A 166 10.12 4.97 -10.08
N GLU A 167 9.72 5.44 -11.26
CA GLU A 167 10.63 6.16 -12.17
C GLU A 167 11.10 7.48 -11.56
N SER A 168 10.19 8.25 -10.95
CA SER A 168 10.54 9.50 -10.25
C SER A 168 11.55 9.27 -9.13
N ALA A 169 11.45 8.16 -8.41
CA ALA A 169 12.36 7.81 -7.32
C ALA A 169 13.81 7.57 -7.80
N VAL A 170 13.99 7.20 -9.07
CA VAL A 170 15.33 7.03 -9.69
C VAL A 170 15.71 8.18 -10.63
N GLY A 171 14.91 9.27 -10.64
CA GLY A 171 15.19 10.48 -11.41
C GLY A 171 14.78 10.44 -12.87
N VAL A 172 14.01 9.43 -13.30
CA VAL A 172 13.43 9.38 -14.66
C VAL A 172 12.13 10.15 -14.67
N THR A 173 12.01 11.13 -15.58
CA THR A 173 10.83 12.01 -15.68
C THR A 173 10.36 12.22 -17.11
N LEU A 174 11.07 11.69 -18.10
CA LEU A 174 10.73 11.82 -19.52
C LEU A 174 9.34 11.20 -19.79
N GLY A 175 8.43 11.98 -20.37
CA GLY A 175 7.08 11.54 -20.70
C GLY A 175 6.07 11.56 -19.54
N HIS A 176 6.51 11.93 -18.33
CA HIS A 176 5.62 11.95 -17.14
C HIS A 176 4.50 12.98 -17.24
N GLU A 177 4.80 14.17 -17.79
CA GLU A 177 3.80 15.22 -17.97
C GLU A 177 2.73 14.81 -18.97
N GLU A 178 3.15 14.28 -20.11
CA GLU A 178 2.28 13.79 -21.16
C GLU A 178 1.40 12.64 -20.67
N LEU A 179 1.98 11.69 -19.92
CA LEU A 179 1.25 10.58 -19.37
C LEU A 179 0.22 11.01 -18.30
N ARG A 180 0.58 11.95 -17.41
CA ARG A 180 -0.38 12.52 -16.45
C ARG A 180 -1.51 13.26 -17.15
N ALA A 181 -1.20 14.06 -18.18
CA ALA A 181 -2.21 14.76 -18.97
C ALA A 181 -3.12 13.79 -19.73
N PHE A 182 -2.56 12.70 -20.27
CA PHE A 182 -3.32 11.65 -20.92
C PHE A 182 -4.25 10.96 -19.92
N MET A 183 -3.73 10.51 -18.77
CA MET A 183 -4.52 9.84 -17.74
C MET A 183 -5.62 10.73 -17.20
N LYS A 184 -5.34 12.03 -16.97
CA LYS A 184 -6.39 12.96 -16.57
C LYS A 184 -7.56 12.97 -17.56
N ARG A 185 -7.29 13.09 -18.86
CA ARG A 185 -8.35 13.07 -19.88
C ARG A 185 -9.13 11.74 -19.87
N GLN A 186 -8.45 10.60 -19.68
CA GLN A 186 -9.13 9.30 -19.62
C GLN A 186 -10.03 9.18 -18.37
N LEU A 187 -9.57 9.66 -17.23
CA LEU A 187 -10.36 9.67 -15.99
C LEU A 187 -11.57 10.58 -16.11
N ASP A 188 -11.39 11.77 -16.71
CA ASP A 188 -12.48 12.74 -16.94
C ASP A 188 -13.58 12.13 -17.88
N LEU A 189 -13.19 11.32 -18.88
CA LEU A 189 -14.15 10.61 -19.76
C LEU A 189 -14.99 9.58 -19.00
N PHE A 190 -14.43 8.94 -17.99
CA PHE A 190 -15.12 7.94 -17.17
C PHE A 190 -15.84 8.53 -15.94
N ALA A 191 -15.60 9.79 -15.60
CA ALA A 191 -16.26 10.44 -14.47
C ALA A 191 -17.74 10.82 -14.77
N GLY A 192 -18.15 10.81 -16.04
CA GLY A 192 -19.46 11.27 -16.46
C GLY A 192 -19.59 12.81 -16.45
N PRO A 193 -20.71 13.37 -16.90
CA PRO A 193 -20.94 14.80 -16.83
C PRO A 193 -20.99 15.22 -15.35
N THR A 194 -20.11 16.13 -14.96
CA THR A 194 -20.24 16.82 -13.67
C THR A 194 -21.57 17.54 -13.65
N SER A 195 -22.40 17.22 -12.65
CA SER A 195 -23.63 17.94 -12.39
C SER A 195 -23.31 19.33 -11.83
N ASP A 196 -22.86 20.23 -12.73
CA ASP A 196 -22.87 21.66 -12.54
C ASP A 196 -24.01 22.20 -13.42
N ASP A 197 -25.22 22.23 -12.83
CA ASP A 197 -26.32 23.14 -13.15
C ASP A 197 -27.25 23.26 -11.93
#